data_cf42f11c27b62a5a207a9599c3ef42c7
#
_entry.id   cf42f11c27b62a5a207a9599c3ef42c7
#
_cell.length_a   1.000
_cell.length_b   1.000
_cell.length_c   1.000
_cell.angle_alpha   90.00
_cell.angle_beta   90.00
_cell.angle_gamma   90.00
#
_symmetry.space_group_name_H-M   'P 1'
#
loop_
_entity.id
_entity.type
_entity.pdbx_description
1 polymer ?
#
loop_
_entity_poly.entity_id
_entity_poly.type
_entity_poly.pdbx_seq_one_letter_code
_entity_poly.pdbx_strand_id
1 'polypeptide(L)'
;MAALASNPATAASTSQPSDVSTPYVSKWSSRYRGATVEDLDPPAALSLTPTDPISHALMSAFERDYTHLTVVDAHRALVGYLSIPHLQALLDAGKVSPSDPLSKAMVRFQRKGRKYRVITMQTPLEELEAFFEGDGVEGRKSHFAVITDEKRRFVLGVATVQDLQEFIKRRPA
;
A
#
# COMPACT_ATOMS: atom_id res chain seq x y z
N MET A 1 49.64 54.01 8.62
CA MET A 1 49.81 52.75 9.30
C MET A 1 48.48 52.01 9.18
N ALA A 2 48.42 51.09 8.31
CA ALA A 2 47.19 50.32 8.05
C ALA A 2 47.19 49.03 8.88
N ALA A 3 46.20 48.85 9.72
CA ALA A 3 45.96 47.57 10.39
C ALA A 3 45.16 46.68 9.46
N LEU A 4 45.74 45.61 9.02
CA LEU A 4 45.06 44.58 8.26
C LEU A 4 44.32 43.70 9.23
N ALA A 5 42.98 43.80 9.24
CA ALA A 5 42.12 42.84 9.89
C ALA A 5 41.90 41.66 8.96
N SER A 6 42.50 40.56 9.28
CA SER A 6 42.23 39.30 8.62
C SER A 6 40.93 38.71 9.16
N ASN A 7 39.92 38.63 8.34
CA ASN A 7 38.72 37.84 8.65
C ASN A 7 39.01 36.38 8.31
N PRO A 8 38.95 35.46 9.27
CA PRO A 8 38.86 34.05 8.95
C PRO A 8 37.43 33.74 8.51
N ALA A 9 37.29 33.35 7.27
CA ALA A 9 36.05 32.78 6.79
C ALA A 9 35.74 31.49 7.56
N THR A 10 34.75 31.58 8.40
CA THR A 10 34.18 30.40 9.07
C THR A 10 33.38 29.64 8.01
N ALA A 11 33.97 28.58 7.50
CA ALA A 11 33.23 27.61 6.70
C ALA A 11 32.17 26.96 7.61
N ALA A 12 30.96 27.38 7.43
CA ALA A 12 29.83 26.66 8.00
C ALA A 12 29.72 25.31 7.31
N SER A 13 30.19 24.30 7.99
CA SER A 13 29.92 22.90 7.68
C SER A 13 28.42 22.67 7.92
N THR A 14 27.65 22.76 6.87
CA THR A 14 26.28 22.23 6.86
C THR A 14 26.38 20.72 6.84
N SER A 15 26.42 20.14 8.02
CA SER A 15 26.11 18.73 8.20
C SER A 15 24.65 18.55 7.85
N GLN A 16 24.38 18.06 6.64
CA GLN A 16 23.07 17.46 6.32
C GLN A 16 22.86 16.29 7.29
N PRO A 17 21.71 16.21 7.94
CA PRO A 17 21.34 14.97 8.58
C PRO A 17 21.21 13.93 7.45
N SER A 18 22.15 13.03 7.39
CA SER A 18 22.02 11.80 6.65
C SER A 18 20.86 11.05 7.30
N ASP A 19 19.72 11.09 6.67
CA ASP A 19 18.60 10.23 6.98
C ASP A 19 19.02 8.80 6.60
N VAL A 20 19.81 8.21 7.47
CA VAL A 20 20.17 6.79 7.39
C VAL A 20 18.96 6.05 7.90
N SER A 21 17.93 5.94 7.06
CA SER A 21 16.91 4.94 7.27
C SER A 21 17.62 3.59 7.26
N THR A 22 17.78 3.03 8.45
CA THR A 22 18.28 1.65 8.59
C THR A 22 17.45 0.77 7.66
N PRO A 23 18.06 0.04 6.72
CA PRO A 23 17.31 -0.80 5.81
C PRO A 23 16.51 -1.82 6.63
N TYR A 24 15.25 -1.97 6.28
CA TYR A 24 14.38 -2.94 6.94
C TYR A 24 14.98 -4.34 6.82
N VAL A 25 15.13 -5.00 7.95
CA VAL A 25 15.63 -6.38 7.99
C VAL A 25 14.43 -7.34 7.99
N SER A 26 14.28 -8.08 6.90
CA SER A 26 13.21 -9.05 6.76
C SER A 26 13.32 -10.18 7.79
N LYS A 27 12.20 -10.46 8.48
CA LYS A 27 12.09 -11.55 9.47
C LYS A 27 12.13 -12.92 8.82
N TRP A 28 11.73 -13.04 7.57
CA TRP A 28 11.53 -14.31 6.87
C TRP A 28 12.34 -14.45 5.58
N SER A 29 13.37 -13.63 5.41
CA SER A 29 14.22 -13.62 4.22
C SER A 29 14.73 -15.03 3.85
N SER A 30 15.13 -15.82 4.82
CA SER A 30 15.60 -17.20 4.62
C SER A 30 14.53 -18.13 4.05
N ARG A 31 13.25 -17.83 4.27
CA ARG A 31 12.11 -18.61 3.79
C ARG A 31 11.66 -18.19 2.41
N TYR A 32 11.86 -16.93 2.03
CA TYR A 32 11.45 -16.42 0.73
C TYR A 32 12.27 -17.01 -0.42
N ARG A 33 13.57 -17.19 -0.24
CA ARG A 33 14.48 -17.82 -1.22
C ARG A 33 14.34 -17.21 -2.62
N GLY A 34 14.29 -15.88 -2.71
CA GLY A 34 14.16 -15.17 -3.96
C GLY A 34 12.75 -15.14 -4.56
N ALA A 35 11.73 -15.55 -3.80
CA ALA A 35 10.35 -15.48 -4.25
C ALA A 35 9.87 -14.02 -4.41
N THR A 36 8.95 -13.83 -5.33
CA THR A 36 8.33 -12.55 -5.65
C THR A 36 6.83 -12.56 -5.35
N VAL A 37 6.18 -11.42 -5.50
CA VAL A 37 4.73 -11.30 -5.33
C VAL A 37 3.95 -12.25 -6.23
N GLU A 38 4.45 -12.54 -7.43
CA GLU A 38 3.84 -13.52 -8.35
C GLU A 38 3.73 -14.92 -7.74
N ASP A 39 4.71 -15.31 -6.91
CA ASP A 39 4.71 -16.62 -6.23
C ASP A 39 3.62 -16.75 -5.15
N LEU A 40 3.03 -15.64 -4.72
CA LEU A 40 1.85 -15.66 -3.84
C LEU A 40 0.58 -16.06 -4.57
N ASP A 41 0.58 -16.08 -5.91
CA ASP A 41 -0.59 -16.29 -6.75
C ASP A 41 -1.77 -15.39 -6.33
N PRO A 42 -1.56 -14.06 -6.31
CA PRO A 42 -2.57 -13.14 -5.81
C PRO A 42 -3.82 -13.19 -6.69
N PRO A 43 -5.02 -13.18 -6.10
CA PRO A 43 -6.24 -13.15 -6.87
C PRO A 43 -6.34 -11.86 -7.68
N ALA A 44 -6.98 -11.94 -8.85
CA ALA A 44 -7.24 -10.76 -9.67
C ALA A 44 -8.02 -9.72 -8.87
N ALA A 45 -7.60 -8.46 -8.93
CA ALA A 45 -8.29 -7.40 -8.25
C ALA A 45 -9.67 -7.17 -8.86
N LEU A 46 -10.65 -7.00 -8.00
CA LEU A 46 -11.97 -6.51 -8.39
C LEU A 46 -12.00 -5.00 -8.20
N SER A 47 -12.19 -4.28 -9.30
CA SER A 47 -12.22 -2.81 -9.29
C SER A 47 -13.64 -2.31 -9.47
N LEU A 48 -14.05 -1.38 -8.62
CA LEU A 48 -15.32 -0.69 -8.64
C LEU A 48 -15.09 0.81 -8.85
N THR A 49 -16.16 1.55 -9.13
CA THR A 49 -16.11 3.01 -9.26
C THR A 49 -16.71 3.68 -8.01
N PRO A 50 -16.35 4.96 -7.71
CA PRO A 50 -16.90 5.67 -6.55
C PRO A 50 -18.43 5.86 -6.60
N THR A 51 -19.02 5.78 -7.79
CA THR A 51 -20.47 5.95 -8.00
C THR A 51 -21.26 4.64 -7.87
N ASP A 52 -20.59 3.49 -7.84
CA ASP A 52 -21.26 2.20 -7.66
C ASP A 52 -21.95 2.14 -6.29
N PRO A 53 -23.13 1.50 -6.18
CA PRO A 53 -23.80 1.35 -4.90
C PRO A 53 -23.06 0.39 -3.97
N ILE A 54 -23.12 0.66 -2.68
CA ILE A 54 -22.50 -0.19 -1.63
C ILE A 54 -23.03 -1.62 -1.71
N SER A 55 -24.31 -1.81 -2.01
CA SER A 55 -24.90 -3.15 -2.18
C SER A 55 -24.20 -3.98 -3.25
N HIS A 56 -23.78 -3.36 -4.34
CA HIS A 56 -23.03 -4.03 -5.41
C HIS A 56 -21.65 -4.47 -4.93
N ALA A 57 -20.97 -3.62 -4.16
CA ALA A 57 -19.66 -3.97 -3.57
C ALA A 57 -19.77 -5.16 -2.61
N LEU A 58 -20.77 -5.19 -1.74
CA LEU A 58 -21.01 -6.28 -0.81
C LEU A 58 -21.27 -7.60 -1.53
N MET A 59 -22.14 -7.58 -2.55
CA MET A 59 -22.45 -8.77 -3.35
C MET A 59 -21.20 -9.30 -4.07
N SER A 60 -20.46 -8.44 -4.72
CA SER A 60 -19.24 -8.81 -5.46
C SER A 60 -18.15 -9.36 -4.54
N ALA A 61 -18.00 -8.77 -3.36
CA ALA A 61 -17.04 -9.24 -2.36
C ALA A 61 -17.44 -10.62 -1.80
N PHE A 62 -18.73 -10.82 -1.54
CA PHE A 62 -19.27 -12.08 -1.04
C PHE A 62 -19.09 -13.22 -2.06
N GLU A 63 -19.42 -12.97 -3.32
CA GLU A 63 -19.28 -13.97 -4.40
C GLU A 63 -17.84 -14.46 -4.59
N ARG A 64 -16.86 -13.61 -4.32
CA ARG A 64 -15.44 -13.90 -4.54
C ARG A 64 -14.64 -14.11 -3.26
N ASP A 65 -15.27 -14.00 -2.11
CA ASP A 65 -14.62 -14.04 -0.79
C ASP A 65 -13.49 -13.01 -0.64
N TYR A 66 -13.73 -11.78 -1.13
CA TYR A 66 -12.78 -10.70 -1.04
C TYR A 66 -13.03 -9.82 0.18
N THR A 67 -11.97 -9.49 0.90
CA THR A 67 -12.00 -8.57 2.04
C THR A 67 -11.68 -7.13 1.67
N HIS A 68 -11.00 -6.92 0.54
CA HIS A 68 -10.61 -5.61 0.05
C HIS A 68 -10.93 -5.51 -1.44
N LEU A 69 -11.53 -4.38 -1.83
CA LEU A 69 -11.84 -4.05 -3.22
C LEU A 69 -11.11 -2.78 -3.61
N THR A 70 -10.62 -2.72 -4.83
CA THR A 70 -9.97 -1.51 -5.35
C THR A 70 -11.00 -0.59 -5.99
N VAL A 71 -10.80 0.72 -5.87
CA VAL A 71 -11.68 1.73 -6.44
C VAL A 71 -10.91 2.54 -7.46
N VAL A 72 -11.43 2.58 -8.69
CA VAL A 72 -10.85 3.29 -9.83
C VAL A 72 -11.80 4.39 -10.31
N ASP A 73 -11.27 5.46 -10.86
CA ASP A 73 -12.06 6.52 -11.47
C ASP A 73 -12.48 6.19 -12.91
N ALA A 74 -13.14 7.15 -13.57
CA ALA A 74 -13.57 7.01 -14.96
C ALA A 74 -12.41 6.81 -15.96
N HIS A 75 -11.20 7.21 -15.60
CA HIS A 75 -9.98 7.03 -16.38
C HIS A 75 -9.21 5.75 -16.02
N ARG A 76 -9.80 4.88 -15.19
CA ARG A 76 -9.17 3.67 -14.63
C ARG A 76 -7.96 3.93 -13.74
N ALA A 77 -7.81 5.16 -13.25
CA ALA A 77 -6.79 5.45 -12.25
C ALA A 77 -7.24 4.98 -10.88
N LEU A 78 -6.33 4.31 -10.16
CA LEU A 78 -6.58 3.86 -8.80
C LEU A 78 -6.70 5.08 -7.87
N VAL A 79 -7.87 5.26 -7.25
CA VAL A 79 -8.17 6.41 -6.38
C VAL A 79 -8.32 6.03 -4.92
N GLY A 80 -8.54 4.77 -4.62
CA GLY A 80 -8.69 4.31 -3.26
C GLY A 80 -9.02 2.82 -3.17
N TYR A 81 -9.50 2.43 -2.01
CA TYR A 81 -9.93 1.06 -1.75
C TYR A 81 -11.11 1.01 -0.80
N LEU A 82 -11.77 -0.13 -0.75
CA LEU A 82 -12.86 -0.42 0.16
C LEU A 82 -12.49 -1.64 1.00
N SER A 83 -12.49 -1.48 2.31
CA SER A 83 -12.38 -2.59 3.26
C SER A 83 -13.76 -3.09 3.63
N ILE A 84 -14.05 -4.36 3.39
CA ILE A 84 -15.36 -4.94 3.68
C ILE A 84 -15.67 -4.95 5.18
N PRO A 85 -14.75 -5.33 6.09
CA PRO A 85 -15.00 -5.21 7.53
C PRO A 85 -15.32 -3.79 7.98
N HIS A 86 -14.62 -2.79 7.43
CA HIS A 86 -14.88 -1.37 7.74
C HIS A 86 -16.25 -0.94 7.20
N LEU A 87 -16.59 -1.35 5.99
CA LEU A 87 -17.90 -1.09 5.39
C LEU A 87 -19.03 -1.66 6.23
N GLN A 88 -18.90 -2.89 6.71
CA GLN A 88 -19.88 -3.51 7.58
C GLN A 88 -20.05 -2.75 8.89
N ALA A 89 -18.97 -2.29 9.49
CA ALA A 89 -19.04 -1.46 10.69
C ALA A 89 -19.78 -0.15 10.45
N LEU A 90 -19.59 0.49 9.29
CA LEU A 90 -20.33 1.69 8.90
C LEU A 90 -21.83 1.44 8.69
N LEU A 91 -22.17 0.31 8.08
CA LEU A 91 -23.56 -0.10 7.89
C LEU A 91 -24.26 -0.39 9.23
N ASP A 92 -23.61 -1.12 10.13
CA ASP A 92 -24.13 -1.47 11.45
C ASP A 92 -24.31 -0.22 12.33
N ALA A 93 -23.43 0.78 12.18
CA ALA A 93 -23.53 2.06 12.86
C ALA A 93 -24.57 3.01 12.23
N GLY A 94 -25.18 2.65 11.11
CA GLY A 94 -26.14 3.49 10.39
C GLY A 94 -25.54 4.72 9.71
N LYS A 95 -24.22 4.77 9.53
CA LYS A 95 -23.51 5.90 8.89
C LYS A 95 -23.64 5.91 7.38
N VAL A 96 -23.84 4.76 6.77
CA VAL A 96 -24.07 4.57 5.34
C VAL A 96 -25.21 3.58 5.12
N SER A 97 -25.83 3.64 3.95
CA SER A 97 -26.92 2.77 3.53
C SER A 97 -26.47 1.94 2.31
N PRO A 98 -27.04 0.74 2.07
CA PRO A 98 -26.69 -0.08 0.91
C PRO A 98 -26.91 0.61 -0.45
N SER A 99 -27.83 1.57 -0.52
CA SER A 99 -28.10 2.36 -1.73
C SER A 99 -27.15 3.55 -1.92
N ASP A 100 -26.32 3.87 -0.92
CA ASP A 100 -25.35 4.96 -1.02
C ASP A 100 -24.21 4.61 -1.98
N PRO A 101 -23.57 5.63 -2.62
CA PRO A 101 -22.41 5.40 -3.45
C PRO A 101 -21.19 5.01 -2.62
N LEU A 102 -20.28 4.23 -3.21
CA LEU A 102 -19.02 3.80 -2.58
C LEU A 102 -18.18 4.96 -2.07
N SER A 103 -18.28 6.13 -2.69
CA SER A 103 -17.53 7.33 -2.28
C SER A 103 -17.72 7.70 -0.81
N LYS A 104 -18.83 7.32 -0.20
CA LYS A 104 -19.10 7.57 1.22
C LYS A 104 -18.39 6.61 2.19
N ALA A 105 -17.98 5.45 1.71
CA ALA A 105 -17.39 4.40 2.55
C ALA A 105 -15.95 4.05 2.17
N MET A 106 -15.48 4.46 0.99
CA MET A 106 -14.13 4.15 0.52
C MET A 106 -13.07 4.96 1.26
N VAL A 107 -11.86 4.42 1.32
CA VAL A 107 -10.67 5.15 1.75
C VAL A 107 -9.95 5.67 0.51
N ARG A 108 -9.81 6.99 0.42
CA ARG A 108 -9.11 7.64 -0.71
C ARG A 108 -7.62 7.70 -0.45
N PHE A 109 -6.82 7.43 -1.48
CA PHE A 109 -5.38 7.64 -1.39
C PHE A 109 -5.06 9.14 -1.41
N GLN A 110 -4.28 9.56 -0.42
CA GLN A 110 -3.78 10.94 -0.35
C GLN A 110 -2.47 11.03 -1.13
N ARG A 111 -2.50 11.73 -2.27
CA ARG A 111 -1.34 11.82 -3.17
C ARG A 111 -0.41 13.00 -2.88
N LYS A 112 -0.85 14.00 -2.12
CA LYS A 112 -0.05 15.21 -1.86
C LYS A 112 1.07 14.94 -0.85
N GLY A 113 2.31 15.11 -1.27
CA GLY A 113 3.48 15.09 -0.40
C GLY A 113 3.95 13.70 0.05
N ARG A 114 3.41 12.60 -0.48
CA ARG A 114 3.75 11.24 -0.07
C ARG A 114 4.35 10.44 -1.20
N LYS A 115 5.52 9.85 -0.94
CA LYS A 115 6.10 8.85 -1.83
C LYS A 115 5.36 7.52 -1.60
N TYR A 116 4.66 7.06 -2.61
CA TYR A 116 3.99 5.77 -2.59
C TYR A 116 4.87 4.73 -3.30
N ARG A 117 5.20 3.66 -2.59
CA ARG A 117 5.98 2.57 -3.17
C ARG A 117 5.11 1.74 -4.10
N VAL A 118 5.59 1.50 -5.32
CA VAL A 118 4.89 0.64 -6.28
C VAL A 118 5.20 -0.81 -5.97
N ILE A 119 4.16 -1.63 -5.85
CA ILE A 119 4.25 -3.08 -5.74
C ILE A 119 3.82 -3.69 -7.06
N THR A 120 4.69 -4.49 -7.65
CA THR A 120 4.45 -5.21 -8.90
C THR A 120 4.52 -6.72 -8.67
N MET A 121 4.18 -7.50 -9.68
CA MET A 121 4.31 -8.98 -9.60
C MET A 121 5.76 -9.43 -9.39
N GLN A 122 6.74 -8.65 -9.85
CA GLN A 122 8.17 -8.94 -9.72
C GLN A 122 8.80 -8.42 -8.43
N THR A 123 8.04 -7.72 -7.59
CA THR A 123 8.54 -7.22 -6.30
C THR A 123 8.96 -8.39 -5.40
N PRO A 124 10.19 -8.42 -4.88
CA PRO A 124 10.62 -9.44 -3.92
C PRO A 124 9.76 -9.44 -2.66
N LEU A 125 9.53 -10.61 -2.07
CA LEU A 125 8.68 -10.72 -0.87
C LEU A 125 9.28 -9.99 0.34
N GLU A 126 10.59 -9.82 0.41
CA GLU A 126 11.25 -8.99 1.42
C GLU A 126 10.82 -7.52 1.33
N GLU A 127 10.65 -7.01 0.12
CA GLU A 127 10.17 -5.64 -0.10
C GLU A 127 8.68 -5.50 0.20
N LEU A 128 7.88 -6.52 -0.09
CA LEU A 128 6.47 -6.56 0.30
C LEU A 128 6.31 -6.60 1.82
N GLU A 129 7.11 -7.38 2.51
CA GLU A 129 7.14 -7.41 3.98
C GLU A 129 7.49 -6.03 4.55
N ALA A 130 8.52 -5.37 4.02
CA ALA A 130 8.90 -4.02 4.40
C ALA A 130 7.77 -3.02 4.17
N PHE A 131 7.05 -3.14 3.06
CA PHE A 131 5.87 -2.31 2.76
C PHE A 131 4.81 -2.44 3.85
N PHE A 132 4.48 -3.66 4.28
CA PHE A 132 3.49 -3.88 5.34
C PHE A 132 3.96 -3.35 6.70
N GLU A 133 5.24 -3.40 6.98
CA GLU A 133 5.81 -2.92 8.25
C GLU A 133 5.99 -1.39 8.32
N GLY A 134 5.69 -0.68 7.24
CA GLY A 134 5.65 0.78 7.23
C GLY A 134 6.59 1.48 6.25
N ASP A 135 7.38 0.74 5.47
CA ASP A 135 8.28 1.31 4.47
C ASP A 135 7.52 1.81 3.22
N GLY A 136 6.26 1.43 3.07
CA GLY A 136 5.44 1.79 1.91
C GLY A 136 4.71 3.11 2.00
N VAL A 137 4.32 3.54 3.19
CA VAL A 137 3.52 4.74 3.43
C VAL A 137 3.94 5.40 4.75
N GLU A 138 4.96 6.26 4.71
CA GLU A 138 5.36 7.13 5.83
C GLU A 138 5.32 6.50 7.24
N GLY A 139 5.94 5.33 7.42
CA GLY A 139 6.04 4.67 8.72
C GLY A 139 4.74 4.08 9.25
N ARG A 140 3.68 4.02 8.45
CA ARG A 140 2.43 3.36 8.83
C ARG A 140 2.40 1.91 8.38
N LYS A 141 2.08 1.03 9.30
CA LYS A 141 1.82 -0.37 8.98
C LYS A 141 0.59 -0.49 8.08
N SER A 142 0.70 -1.31 7.06
CA SER A 142 -0.40 -1.62 6.14
C SER A 142 -0.74 -3.10 6.22
N HIS A 143 -1.99 -3.43 6.00
CA HIS A 143 -2.46 -4.82 6.01
C HIS A 143 -2.64 -5.40 4.60
N PHE A 144 -2.63 -4.55 3.59
CA PHE A 144 -2.76 -4.97 2.21
C PHE A 144 -1.93 -4.06 1.28
N ALA A 145 -1.59 -4.59 0.11
CA ALA A 145 -0.90 -3.87 -0.94
C ALA A 145 -1.65 -4.08 -2.26
N VAL A 146 -1.80 -3.01 -3.02
CA VAL A 146 -2.36 -3.08 -4.37
C VAL A 146 -1.22 -3.37 -5.34
N ILE A 147 -1.36 -4.43 -6.13
CA ILE A 147 -0.39 -4.85 -7.12
C ILE A 147 -0.76 -4.20 -8.46
N THR A 148 0.17 -3.46 -9.03
CA THR A 148 -0.02 -2.77 -10.30
C THR A 148 1.09 -3.14 -11.29
N ASP A 149 0.95 -2.68 -12.54
CA ASP A 149 2.07 -2.64 -13.46
C ASP A 149 3.07 -1.53 -13.05
N GLU A 150 4.26 -1.54 -13.62
CA GLU A 150 5.33 -0.57 -13.29
C GLU A 150 4.90 0.89 -13.49
N LYS A 151 4.02 1.15 -14.43
CA LYS A 151 3.52 2.48 -14.75
C LYS A 151 2.24 2.87 -13.99
N ARG A 152 1.76 2.01 -13.10
CA ARG A 152 0.51 2.18 -12.33
C ARG A 152 -0.74 2.41 -13.19
N ARG A 153 -0.79 1.83 -14.37
CA ARG A 153 -1.93 1.98 -15.27
C ARG A 153 -3.02 0.93 -15.02
N PHE A 154 -2.61 -0.24 -14.57
CA PHE A 154 -3.51 -1.36 -14.38
C PHE A 154 -3.36 -1.93 -12.98
N VAL A 155 -4.48 -2.19 -12.34
CA VAL A 155 -4.54 -2.93 -11.07
C VAL A 155 -4.61 -4.40 -11.41
N LEU A 156 -3.59 -5.16 -11.01
CA LEU A 156 -3.44 -6.57 -11.33
C LEU A 156 -3.98 -7.47 -10.22
N GLY A 157 -3.81 -7.08 -8.97
CA GLY A 157 -4.23 -7.88 -7.85
C GLY A 157 -4.09 -7.15 -6.51
N VAL A 158 -4.36 -7.87 -5.45
CA VAL A 158 -4.18 -7.40 -4.06
C VAL A 158 -3.47 -8.48 -3.28
N ALA A 159 -2.43 -8.10 -2.53
CA ALA A 159 -1.74 -8.96 -1.58
C ALA A 159 -2.00 -8.49 -0.15
N THR A 160 -2.15 -9.42 0.76
CA THR A 160 -2.37 -9.15 2.20
C THR A 160 -1.25 -9.72 3.05
N VAL A 161 -1.14 -9.23 4.28
CA VAL A 161 -0.22 -9.81 5.27
C VAL A 161 -0.50 -11.29 5.49
N GLN A 162 -1.76 -11.69 5.43
CA GLN A 162 -2.17 -13.08 5.59
C GLN A 162 -1.64 -13.97 4.46
N ASP A 163 -1.68 -13.49 3.21
CA ASP A 163 -1.12 -14.23 2.06
C ASP A 163 0.37 -14.51 2.26
N LEU A 164 1.10 -13.52 2.78
CA LEU A 164 2.51 -13.65 3.09
C LEU A 164 2.77 -14.68 4.19
N GLN A 165 1.96 -14.65 5.24
CA GLN A 165 2.06 -15.61 6.35
C GLN A 165 1.73 -17.05 5.90
N GLU A 166 0.74 -17.23 5.05
CA GLU A 166 0.39 -18.54 4.49
C GLU A 166 1.50 -19.09 3.59
N PHE A 167 2.11 -18.23 2.79
CA PHE A 167 3.25 -18.61 1.97
C PHE A 167 4.42 -19.15 2.82
N ILE A 168 4.74 -18.48 3.92
CA ILE A 168 5.78 -18.87 4.85
C ILE A 168 5.48 -20.22 5.51
N LYS A 169 4.22 -20.45 5.90
CA LYS A 169 3.79 -21.73 6.50
C LYS A 169 3.96 -22.93 5.57
N ARG A 170 3.81 -22.71 4.27
CA ARG A 170 3.94 -23.76 3.25
C ARG A 170 5.41 -24.09 2.91
N ARG A 171 6.35 -23.23 3.29
CA ARG A 171 7.78 -23.44 3.07
C ARG A 171 8.47 -23.86 4.34
N PRO A 172 9.12 -25.04 4.36
CA PRO A 172 9.94 -25.46 5.50
C PRO A 172 11.15 -24.53 5.65
N ALA A 173 11.57 -24.33 6.89
CA ALA A 173 12.72 -23.51 7.23
C ALA A 173 14.02 -24.06 6.62
#